data_3afebd0d862d2d20595f766f02bd0690
#
_entry.id   3afebd0d862d2d20595f766f02bd0690
#
_cell.length_a   1.000
_cell.length_b   1.000
_cell.length_c   1.000
_cell.angle_alpha   90.00
_cell.angle_beta   90.00
_cell.angle_gamma   90.00
#
_symmetry.space_group_name_H-M   'P 1'
#
loop_
_entity.id
_entity.type
_entity.pdbx_description
1 polymer ?
#
loop_
_entity_poly.entity_id
_entity_poly.type
_entity_poly.pdbx_seq_one_letter_code
_entity_poly.pdbx_strand_id
1 'polypeptide(L)'
;MNMSRRNVLALGAFALGLMAAPAAAQFGPPELIEAARKEGKLVFYSANVAESETPVINAFNKRFPFIKVEFLRAPGNQLLQRVKTEASAGKLLADVIDHSDRSLLLEIENLFQDYAPPNAADYIPETRVSPKLWPRSTVVWAIAYNSELVKNLPKTWMDLTKPEYGSKQVGNVIAPSGGTTWTRAMFERQVVAEDYWKKQAAIQPMLFPSNAPTSDALVRGEITVAALLYNAIFPKLRDGAPVKVFFAPEGAPMTPFAAGIPKTAANPNAARLFLNWCLSEEGQAMMIKDLGYLTSLKKAPLYPEGFDPAVVKVWVPKYEQFVGLQKQWLDEWNKTYGYRQ
;
A
#
# COMPACT_ATOMS: atom_id res chain seq x y z
N MET A 1 19.12 -38.59 73.47
CA MET A 1 20.14 -39.32 72.67
C MET A 1 19.53 -39.52 71.28
N ASN A 2 20.21 -39.06 70.31
CA ASN A 2 20.11 -39.23 68.82
C ASN A 2 19.36 -38.19 68.03
N MET A 3 20.23 -37.47 67.33
CA MET A 3 20.02 -36.53 66.26
C MET A 3 19.43 -37.16 64.99
N SER A 4 18.48 -36.51 64.37
CA SER A 4 17.99 -36.84 63.06
C SER A 4 18.42 -35.73 62.06
N ARG A 5 19.08 -36.15 61.00
CA ARG A 5 19.65 -35.34 59.96
C ARG A 5 18.55 -34.79 58.98
N ARG A 6 18.53 -33.50 58.81
CA ARG A 6 17.72 -32.80 57.80
C ARG A 6 18.37 -32.95 56.37
N ASN A 7 17.67 -33.57 55.50
CA ASN A 7 18.00 -33.52 54.04
C ASN A 7 17.36 -32.28 53.42
N VAL A 8 18.21 -31.37 52.97
CA VAL A 8 17.78 -30.19 52.17
C VAL A 8 17.89 -30.61 50.71
N LEU A 9 16.73 -30.75 50.05
CA LEU A 9 16.64 -30.88 48.59
C LEU A 9 16.66 -29.48 47.99
N ALA A 10 17.75 -29.16 47.30
CA ALA A 10 17.86 -27.95 46.46
C ALA A 10 17.11 -28.18 45.14
N LEU A 11 15.95 -27.55 44.96
CA LEU A 11 15.31 -27.42 43.64
C LEU A 11 16.06 -26.34 42.83
N GLY A 12 16.81 -26.78 41.86
CA GLY A 12 17.36 -25.89 40.84
C GLY A 12 16.26 -25.40 39.92
N ALA A 13 15.88 -24.14 40.03
CA ALA A 13 15.03 -23.46 39.05
C ALA A 13 15.83 -23.21 37.77
N PHE A 14 15.59 -23.99 36.75
CA PHE A 14 16.03 -23.68 35.38
C PHE A 14 15.16 -22.52 34.85
N ALA A 15 15.67 -21.30 34.98
CA ALA A 15 15.09 -20.17 34.27
C ALA A 15 15.40 -20.34 32.77
N LEU A 16 14.40 -20.79 31.99
CA LEU A 16 14.44 -20.61 30.54
C LEU A 16 14.36 -19.09 30.23
N GLY A 17 15.53 -18.49 30.06
CA GLY A 17 15.61 -17.16 29.49
C GLY A 17 15.10 -17.24 28.03
N LEU A 18 13.87 -16.75 27.78
CA LEU A 18 13.49 -16.33 26.43
C LEU A 18 14.46 -15.22 26.04
N MET A 19 15.48 -15.57 25.27
CA MET A 19 16.31 -14.58 24.58
C MET A 19 15.40 -13.91 23.54
N ALA A 20 14.89 -12.72 23.88
CA ALA A 20 14.36 -11.81 22.87
C ALA A 20 15.48 -11.61 21.84
N ALA A 21 15.23 -12.03 20.59
CA ALA A 21 16.17 -11.77 19.50
C ALA A 21 16.47 -10.26 19.51
N PRO A 22 17.74 -9.84 19.41
CA PRO A 22 18.07 -8.44 19.46
C PRO A 22 17.30 -7.70 18.34
N ALA A 23 16.69 -6.56 18.68
CA ALA A 23 15.87 -5.75 17.79
C ALA A 23 16.58 -5.38 16.46
N ALA A 24 17.88 -5.56 16.37
CA ALA A 24 18.67 -5.40 15.14
C ALA A 24 18.45 -6.53 14.12
N ALA A 25 18.08 -7.75 14.53
CA ALA A 25 17.94 -8.90 13.63
C ALA A 25 16.78 -8.75 12.63
N GLN A 26 15.76 -7.96 12.97
CA GLN A 26 14.62 -7.71 12.07
C GLN A 26 14.95 -6.87 10.84
N PHE A 27 16.05 -6.09 10.87
CA PHE A 27 16.47 -5.25 9.73
C PHE A 27 17.66 -5.87 8.96
N GLY A 28 18.11 -7.04 9.36
CA GLY A 28 19.26 -7.73 8.82
C GLY A 28 20.42 -7.86 9.82
N PRO A 29 21.53 -8.49 9.40
CA PRO A 29 22.67 -8.68 10.28
C PRO A 29 23.38 -7.34 10.58
N PRO A 30 24.11 -7.24 11.71
CA PRO A 30 24.84 -6.02 12.10
C PRO A 30 25.76 -5.49 10.99
N GLU A 31 26.38 -6.37 10.22
CA GLU A 31 27.29 -6.03 9.13
C GLU A 31 26.55 -5.25 8.02
N LEU A 32 25.28 -5.52 7.76
CA LEU A 32 24.47 -4.76 6.83
C LEU A 32 24.28 -3.32 7.32
N ILE A 33 23.99 -3.15 8.60
CA ILE A 33 23.78 -1.81 9.19
C ILE A 33 25.08 -0.99 9.13
N GLU A 34 26.22 -1.60 9.42
CA GLU A 34 27.51 -0.91 9.34
C GLU A 34 27.94 -0.63 7.89
N ALA A 35 27.63 -1.52 6.94
CA ALA A 35 27.86 -1.26 5.52
C ALA A 35 26.99 -0.11 5.01
N ALA A 36 25.69 -0.09 5.37
CA ALA A 36 24.79 1.00 5.05
C ALA A 36 25.21 2.33 5.69
N ARG A 37 25.77 2.30 6.91
CA ARG A 37 26.35 3.49 7.56
C ARG A 37 27.52 4.05 6.76
N LYS A 38 28.37 3.21 6.22
CA LYS A 38 29.50 3.64 5.37
C LYS A 38 29.04 4.25 4.05
N GLU A 39 27.96 3.74 3.46
CA GLU A 39 27.33 4.31 2.26
C GLU A 39 26.71 5.69 2.56
N GLY A 40 26.06 5.86 3.72
CA GLY A 40 25.57 7.13 4.24
C GLY A 40 24.47 7.81 3.43
N LYS A 41 24.05 7.20 2.31
CA LYS A 41 23.13 7.79 1.33
C LYS A 41 22.19 6.72 0.75
N LEU A 42 20.97 7.14 0.37
CA LEU A 42 19.99 6.35 -0.37
C LEU A 42 19.31 7.24 -1.41
N VAL A 43 19.24 6.81 -2.66
CA VAL A 43 18.45 7.46 -3.71
C VAL A 43 17.18 6.66 -3.93
N PHE A 44 16.03 7.23 -3.54
CA PHE A 44 14.73 6.58 -3.60
C PHE A 44 13.84 7.20 -4.68
N TYR A 45 13.46 6.40 -5.68
CA TYR A 45 12.52 6.77 -6.74
C TYR A 45 11.16 6.16 -6.45
N SER A 46 10.09 6.98 -6.42
CA SER A 46 8.74 6.48 -6.22
C SER A 46 7.70 7.17 -7.11
N ALA A 47 6.70 6.41 -7.54
CA ALA A 47 5.52 6.93 -8.21
C ALA A 47 4.46 7.45 -7.21
N ASN A 48 4.64 7.20 -5.90
CA ASN A 48 3.73 7.67 -4.86
C ASN A 48 3.91 9.18 -4.61
N VAL A 49 2.90 9.79 -3.99
CA VAL A 49 2.93 11.23 -3.71
C VAL A 49 3.87 11.57 -2.56
N ALA A 50 4.44 12.76 -2.59
CA ALA A 50 5.41 13.20 -1.59
C ALA A 50 4.81 13.25 -0.19
N GLU A 51 3.54 13.60 -0.06
CA GLU A 51 2.79 13.65 1.19
C GLU A 51 2.74 12.30 1.91
N SER A 52 2.78 11.21 1.15
CA SER A 52 2.83 9.84 1.69
C SER A 52 4.25 9.35 1.95
N GLU A 53 5.22 9.71 1.11
CA GLU A 53 6.59 9.22 1.24
C GLU A 53 7.42 10.01 2.26
N THR A 54 7.17 11.30 2.41
CA THR A 54 7.91 12.14 3.38
C THR A 54 7.81 11.63 4.82
N PRO A 55 6.64 11.24 5.35
CA PRO A 55 6.56 10.65 6.69
C PRO A 55 7.33 9.32 6.81
N VAL A 56 7.31 8.47 5.77
CA VAL A 56 8.07 7.21 5.74
C VAL A 56 9.58 7.49 5.80
N ILE A 57 10.07 8.42 4.98
CA ILE A 57 11.47 8.84 4.95
C ILE A 57 11.88 9.42 6.30
N ASN A 58 11.05 10.28 6.90
CA ASN A 58 11.34 10.89 8.19
C ASN A 58 11.42 9.84 9.31
N ALA A 59 10.52 8.86 9.33
CA ALA A 59 10.54 7.78 10.30
C ALA A 59 11.76 6.88 10.11
N PHE A 60 12.12 6.55 8.87
CA PHE A 60 13.35 5.83 8.57
C PHE A 60 14.60 6.61 9.00
N ASN A 61 14.69 7.90 8.69
CA ASN A 61 15.81 8.75 9.09
C ASN A 61 15.90 8.92 10.62
N LYS A 62 14.76 8.95 11.32
CA LYS A 62 14.76 8.94 12.80
C LYS A 62 15.36 7.64 13.36
N ARG A 63 15.11 6.53 12.70
CA ARG A 63 15.62 5.21 13.10
C ARG A 63 17.09 5.01 12.70
N PHE A 64 17.46 5.51 11.53
CA PHE A 64 18.81 5.39 10.93
C PHE A 64 19.33 6.76 10.49
N PRO A 65 19.69 7.66 11.44
CA PRO A 65 20.04 9.05 11.16
C PRO A 65 21.34 9.24 10.36
N PHE A 66 22.08 8.16 10.19
CA PHE A 66 23.32 8.15 9.40
C PHE A 66 23.09 7.94 7.90
N ILE A 67 21.85 7.73 7.44
CA ILE A 67 21.52 7.61 6.01
C ILE A 67 20.75 8.85 5.56
N LYS A 68 21.29 9.58 4.60
CA LYS A 68 20.57 10.67 3.92
C LYS A 68 19.75 10.10 2.77
N VAL A 69 18.42 10.19 2.85
CA VAL A 69 17.54 9.77 1.77
C VAL A 69 17.34 10.93 0.79
N GLU A 70 17.70 10.72 -0.48
CA GLU A 70 17.36 11.61 -1.59
C GLU A 70 16.17 11.03 -2.33
N PHE A 71 15.05 11.76 -2.29
CA PHE A 71 13.77 11.31 -2.84
C PHE A 71 13.47 11.97 -4.17
N LEU A 72 13.14 11.16 -5.17
CA LEU A 72 12.62 11.62 -6.45
C LEU A 72 11.22 11.05 -6.67
N ARG A 73 10.27 11.94 -6.86
CA ARG A 73 8.90 11.60 -7.25
C ARG A 73 8.66 11.89 -8.73
N ALA A 74 8.09 10.93 -9.45
CA ALA A 74 7.51 11.17 -10.78
C ALA A 74 6.23 10.35 -10.94
N PRO A 75 5.22 10.84 -11.71
CA PRO A 75 4.04 10.03 -12.06
C PRO A 75 4.44 8.72 -12.76
N GLY A 76 3.63 7.67 -12.60
CA GLY A 76 3.95 6.30 -12.97
C GLY A 76 4.67 6.10 -14.30
N ASN A 77 4.04 6.46 -15.42
CA ASN A 77 4.67 6.32 -16.74
C ASN A 77 5.94 7.18 -16.92
N GLN A 78 5.97 8.39 -16.33
CA GLN A 78 7.15 9.26 -16.39
C GLN A 78 8.30 8.65 -15.60
N LEU A 79 8.03 8.06 -14.42
CA LEU A 79 9.03 7.34 -13.64
C LEU A 79 9.61 6.18 -14.44
N LEU A 80 8.74 5.36 -15.06
CA LEU A 80 9.17 4.23 -15.90
C LEU A 80 10.08 4.70 -17.05
N GLN A 81 9.68 5.74 -17.78
CA GLN A 81 10.48 6.27 -18.91
C GLN A 81 11.84 6.79 -18.42
N ARG A 82 11.86 7.49 -17.29
CA ARG A 82 13.11 7.95 -16.67
C ARG A 82 14.03 6.78 -16.34
N VAL A 83 13.52 5.76 -15.64
CA VAL A 83 14.29 4.55 -15.28
C VAL A 83 14.84 3.86 -16.53
N LYS A 84 14.04 3.68 -17.57
CA LYS A 84 14.48 3.08 -18.83
C LYS A 84 15.57 3.91 -19.51
N THR A 85 15.43 5.22 -19.55
CA THR A 85 16.41 6.14 -20.16
C THR A 85 17.74 6.10 -19.39
N GLU A 86 17.70 6.24 -18.05
CA GLU A 86 18.88 6.19 -17.21
C GLU A 86 19.58 4.82 -17.30
N ALA A 87 18.81 3.72 -17.27
CA ALA A 87 19.36 2.37 -17.41
C ALA A 87 20.02 2.12 -18.76
N SER A 88 19.39 2.58 -19.86
CA SER A 88 19.96 2.45 -21.20
C SER A 88 21.25 3.25 -21.38
N ALA A 89 21.38 4.36 -20.66
CA ALA A 89 22.61 5.16 -20.63
C ALA A 89 23.67 4.62 -19.65
N GLY A 90 23.40 3.51 -18.93
CA GLY A 90 24.28 3.00 -17.88
C GLY A 90 24.41 3.93 -16.66
N LYS A 91 23.43 4.81 -16.43
CA LYS A 91 23.46 5.87 -15.41
C LYS A 91 22.21 5.87 -14.53
N LEU A 92 21.65 4.68 -14.24
CA LEU A 92 20.52 4.58 -13.32
C LEU A 92 20.99 4.98 -11.91
N LEU A 93 20.41 6.07 -11.40
CA LEU A 93 20.81 6.67 -10.12
C LEU A 93 20.08 6.09 -8.91
N ALA A 94 18.92 5.46 -9.13
CA ALA A 94 18.09 4.94 -8.05
C ALA A 94 18.74 3.75 -7.35
N ASP A 95 18.70 3.75 -6.01
CA ASP A 95 19.05 2.61 -5.17
C ASP A 95 17.80 1.77 -4.84
N VAL A 96 16.62 2.42 -4.78
CA VAL A 96 15.30 1.76 -4.63
C VAL A 96 14.31 2.40 -5.60
N ILE A 97 13.54 1.56 -6.29
CA ILE A 97 12.44 1.99 -7.16
C ILE A 97 11.16 1.36 -6.64
N ASP A 98 10.10 2.20 -6.49
CA ASP A 98 8.79 1.83 -5.97
C ASP A 98 7.68 2.27 -6.93
N HIS A 99 6.69 1.39 -7.16
CA HIS A 99 5.58 1.67 -8.05
C HIS A 99 4.32 0.87 -7.71
N SER A 100 3.13 1.46 -7.93
CA SER A 100 1.84 0.78 -7.73
C SER A 100 1.38 -0.05 -8.93
N ASP A 101 1.89 0.22 -10.13
CA ASP A 101 1.53 -0.53 -11.32
C ASP A 101 2.51 -1.70 -11.54
N ARG A 102 2.02 -2.90 -11.26
CA ARG A 102 2.81 -4.14 -11.40
C ARG A 102 3.22 -4.40 -12.84
N SER A 103 2.38 -4.05 -13.81
CA SER A 103 2.68 -4.27 -15.23
C SER A 103 3.90 -3.46 -15.65
N LEU A 104 3.97 -2.20 -15.22
CA LEU A 104 5.10 -1.32 -15.48
C LEU A 104 6.39 -1.80 -14.81
N LEU A 105 6.28 -2.33 -13.59
CA LEU A 105 7.45 -2.91 -12.89
C LEU A 105 7.98 -4.17 -13.59
N LEU A 106 7.08 -5.01 -14.11
CA LEU A 106 7.46 -6.22 -14.84
C LEU A 106 8.20 -5.90 -16.15
N GLU A 107 7.89 -4.78 -16.82
CA GLU A 107 8.62 -4.33 -17.99
C GLU A 107 10.11 -4.04 -17.74
N ILE A 108 10.46 -3.69 -16.49
CA ILE A 108 11.84 -3.37 -16.07
C ILE A 108 12.39 -4.36 -15.05
N GLU A 109 11.74 -5.52 -14.87
CA GLU A 109 12.13 -6.51 -13.85
C GLU A 109 13.58 -6.98 -13.98
N ASN A 110 14.07 -7.06 -15.22
CA ASN A 110 15.46 -7.41 -15.50
C ASN A 110 16.50 -6.46 -14.92
N LEU A 111 16.12 -5.23 -14.56
CA LEU A 111 17.01 -4.25 -13.94
C LEU A 111 17.23 -4.53 -12.45
N PHE A 112 16.32 -5.26 -11.80
CA PHE A 112 16.41 -5.51 -10.35
C PHE A 112 17.24 -6.74 -10.01
N GLN A 113 17.93 -6.67 -8.87
CA GLN A 113 18.62 -7.82 -8.28
C GLN A 113 17.63 -8.72 -7.54
N ASP A 114 17.97 -10.00 -7.41
CA ASP A 114 17.25 -10.90 -6.51
C ASP A 114 17.52 -10.48 -5.07
N TYR A 115 16.45 -10.33 -4.30
CA TYR A 115 16.55 -9.95 -2.91
C TYR A 115 15.36 -10.51 -2.13
N ALA A 116 15.63 -11.04 -0.93
CA ALA A 116 14.61 -11.45 0.03
C ALA A 116 14.87 -10.75 1.36
N PRO A 117 13.88 -10.01 1.92
CA PRO A 117 14.00 -9.42 3.25
C PRO A 117 14.02 -10.51 4.33
N PRO A 118 14.53 -10.22 5.54
CA PRO A 118 14.62 -11.20 6.63
C PRO A 118 13.29 -11.89 6.97
N ASN A 119 12.19 -11.15 6.86
CA ASN A 119 10.82 -11.63 7.12
C ASN A 119 10.03 -12.01 5.87
N ALA A 120 10.70 -12.42 4.79
CA ALA A 120 10.08 -12.77 3.51
C ALA A 120 8.92 -13.79 3.63
N ALA A 121 9.05 -14.74 4.56
CA ALA A 121 8.04 -15.78 4.81
C ALA A 121 6.75 -15.26 5.44
N ASP A 122 6.77 -14.06 6.04
CA ASP A 122 5.63 -13.47 6.76
C ASP A 122 4.68 -12.72 5.81
N TYR A 123 5.08 -12.54 4.55
CA TYR A 123 4.28 -11.86 3.53
C TYR A 123 3.30 -12.79 2.83
N ILE A 124 2.12 -12.24 2.48
CA ILE A 124 1.10 -12.91 1.66
C ILE A 124 1.70 -13.10 0.25
N PRO A 125 1.85 -14.36 -0.26
CA PRO A 125 2.55 -14.62 -1.52
C PRO A 125 1.97 -13.86 -2.71
N GLU A 126 0.63 -13.73 -2.78
CA GLU A 126 -0.10 -13.10 -3.88
C GLU A 126 0.15 -11.58 -3.98
N THR A 127 0.66 -10.97 -2.90
CA THR A 127 1.01 -9.54 -2.89
C THR A 127 2.38 -9.25 -3.49
N ARG A 128 3.22 -10.26 -3.65
CA ARG A 128 4.52 -10.12 -4.32
C ARG A 128 4.34 -10.01 -5.82
N VAL A 129 5.10 -9.12 -6.44
CA VAL A 129 5.13 -9.01 -7.91
C VAL A 129 6.03 -10.10 -8.51
N SER A 130 7.22 -10.29 -7.90
CA SER A 130 8.21 -11.28 -8.30
C SER A 130 9.21 -11.53 -7.16
N PRO A 131 10.17 -12.45 -7.31
CA PRO A 131 11.24 -12.63 -6.32
C PRO A 131 12.09 -11.39 -6.05
N LYS A 132 12.04 -10.39 -6.94
CA LYS A 132 12.84 -9.15 -6.89
C LYS A 132 12.06 -7.94 -6.35
N LEU A 133 10.72 -8.03 -6.35
CA LEU A 133 9.83 -6.90 -6.12
C LEU A 133 8.90 -7.18 -4.94
N TRP A 134 9.08 -6.44 -3.86
CA TRP A 134 8.42 -6.66 -2.58
C TRP A 134 7.34 -5.61 -2.29
N PRO A 135 6.21 -6.00 -1.67
CA PRO A 135 5.11 -5.10 -1.34
C PRO A 135 5.49 -4.19 -0.16
N ARG A 136 6.21 -3.11 -0.46
CA ARG A 136 6.75 -2.17 0.53
C ARG A 136 5.66 -1.46 1.34
N SER A 137 4.62 -1.03 0.66
CA SER A 137 3.45 -0.42 1.27
C SER A 137 2.20 -0.91 0.56
N THR A 138 1.05 -0.81 1.22
CA THR A 138 -0.20 -1.34 0.67
C THR A 138 -1.33 -0.38 0.96
N VAL A 139 -2.11 -0.07 -0.08
CA VAL A 139 -3.31 0.74 0.05
C VAL A 139 -4.55 -0.10 -0.22
N VAL A 140 -5.67 0.29 0.39
CA VAL A 140 -6.94 -0.43 0.28
C VAL A 140 -8.07 0.55 -0.02
N TRP A 141 -9.01 0.13 -0.86
CA TRP A 141 -10.22 0.88 -1.13
C TRP A 141 -11.30 0.58 -0.10
N ALA A 142 -11.96 1.63 0.34
CA ALA A 142 -13.12 1.59 1.22
C ALA A 142 -14.25 2.44 0.62
N ILE A 143 -15.47 2.26 1.13
CA ILE A 143 -16.57 3.17 0.84
C ILE A 143 -16.60 4.23 1.93
N ALA A 144 -16.44 5.49 1.52
CA ALA A 144 -16.49 6.65 2.40
C ALA A 144 -17.81 7.41 2.19
N TYR A 145 -18.36 8.00 3.24
CA TYR A 145 -19.57 8.79 3.18
C TYR A 145 -19.54 9.99 4.13
N ASN A 146 -20.26 11.04 3.75
CA ASN A 146 -20.48 12.19 4.64
C ASN A 146 -21.57 11.79 5.65
N SER A 147 -21.19 11.76 6.94
CA SER A 147 -22.06 11.24 8.01
C SER A 147 -23.22 12.17 8.39
N GLU A 148 -23.18 13.44 7.97
CA GLU A 148 -24.25 14.41 8.22
C GLU A 148 -25.27 14.46 7.08
N LEU A 149 -24.85 14.11 5.85
CA LEU A 149 -25.65 14.30 4.64
C LEU A 149 -26.22 13.00 4.06
N VAL A 150 -25.55 11.86 4.27
CA VAL A 150 -26.05 10.59 3.76
C VAL A 150 -27.33 10.17 4.49
N LYS A 151 -28.43 10.07 3.75
CA LYS A 151 -29.73 9.65 4.32
C LYS A 151 -29.87 8.14 4.40
N ASN A 152 -29.46 7.45 3.33
CA ASN A 152 -29.46 6.00 3.23
C ASN A 152 -27.99 5.55 3.16
N LEU A 153 -27.55 4.83 4.19
CA LEU A 153 -26.17 4.34 4.21
C LEU A 153 -26.01 3.19 3.22
N PRO A 154 -25.07 3.28 2.25
CA PRO A 154 -24.73 2.13 1.42
C PRO A 154 -24.12 1.02 2.28
N LYS A 155 -24.37 -0.23 1.92
CA LYS A 155 -23.89 -1.42 2.63
C LYS A 155 -22.96 -2.28 1.76
N THR A 156 -23.01 -2.07 0.46
CA THR A 156 -22.33 -2.87 -0.56
C THR A 156 -21.75 -1.96 -1.64
N TRP A 157 -20.80 -2.49 -2.42
CA TRP A 157 -20.34 -1.79 -3.62
C TRP A 157 -21.46 -1.55 -4.62
N MET A 158 -22.34 -2.55 -4.77
CA MET A 158 -23.47 -2.45 -5.69
C MET A 158 -24.42 -1.32 -5.30
N ASP A 159 -24.54 -0.95 -4.04
CA ASP A 159 -25.37 0.17 -3.60
C ASP A 159 -24.95 1.50 -4.24
N LEU A 160 -23.67 1.67 -4.58
CA LEU A 160 -23.16 2.86 -5.27
C LEU A 160 -23.68 3.01 -6.73
N THR A 161 -24.51 2.09 -7.19
CA THR A 161 -25.16 2.15 -8.50
C THR A 161 -26.67 2.44 -8.41
N LYS A 162 -27.22 2.59 -7.19
CA LYS A 162 -28.64 2.78 -7.00
C LYS A 162 -29.11 4.19 -7.34
N PRO A 163 -30.30 4.38 -7.94
CA PRO A 163 -30.84 5.69 -8.29
C PRO A 163 -30.95 6.69 -7.13
N GLU A 164 -31.08 6.20 -5.90
CA GLU A 164 -31.16 7.04 -4.70
C GLU A 164 -29.87 7.86 -4.44
N TYR A 165 -28.74 7.44 -5.02
CA TYR A 165 -27.49 8.17 -5.03
C TYR A 165 -27.24 8.90 -6.35
N GLY A 166 -28.25 9.03 -7.22
CA GLY A 166 -28.16 9.77 -8.47
C GLY A 166 -27.93 11.26 -8.27
N SER A 167 -27.95 12.01 -9.35
CA SER A 167 -27.77 13.48 -9.34
C SER A 167 -26.46 13.94 -8.72
N LYS A 168 -25.35 13.26 -9.06
CA LYS A 168 -23.98 13.60 -8.64
C LYS A 168 -23.70 13.40 -7.15
N GLN A 169 -24.48 12.60 -6.45
CA GLN A 169 -24.19 12.29 -5.05
C GLN A 169 -23.07 11.27 -4.85
N VAL A 170 -22.78 10.45 -5.86
CA VAL A 170 -21.64 9.52 -5.86
C VAL A 170 -20.42 10.19 -6.50
N GLY A 171 -19.33 10.22 -5.77
CA GLY A 171 -18.00 10.55 -6.31
C GLY A 171 -17.31 9.31 -6.89
N ASN A 172 -16.76 9.43 -8.08
CA ASN A 172 -16.02 8.36 -8.72
C ASN A 172 -14.66 8.87 -9.25
N VAL A 173 -13.57 8.28 -8.75
CA VAL A 173 -12.22 8.56 -9.26
C VAL A 173 -12.07 7.87 -10.61
N ILE A 174 -11.61 8.59 -11.63
CA ILE A 174 -11.46 8.01 -12.96
C ILE A 174 -10.50 6.81 -12.99
N ALA A 175 -10.86 5.73 -13.68
CA ALA A 175 -10.06 4.52 -13.75
C ALA A 175 -8.65 4.74 -14.36
N PRO A 176 -8.46 5.57 -15.39
CA PRO A 176 -7.14 5.81 -15.97
C PRO A 176 -6.18 6.65 -15.10
N SER A 177 -6.58 7.07 -13.89
CA SER A 177 -5.74 7.89 -13.00
C SER A 177 -4.46 7.19 -12.52
N GLY A 178 -4.41 5.85 -12.47
CA GLY A 178 -3.23 5.10 -12.07
C GLY A 178 -3.49 3.65 -11.69
N GLY A 179 -2.45 2.96 -11.22
CA GLY A 179 -2.52 1.53 -10.90
C GLY A 179 -3.53 1.18 -9.80
N THR A 180 -3.70 2.04 -8.80
CA THR A 180 -4.67 1.83 -7.73
C THR A 180 -6.11 1.93 -8.22
N THR A 181 -6.42 2.93 -9.05
CA THR A 181 -7.76 3.09 -9.66
C THR A 181 -8.06 2.00 -10.67
N TRP A 182 -7.03 1.51 -11.37
CA TRP A 182 -7.15 0.34 -12.24
C TRP A 182 -7.49 -0.92 -11.41
N THR A 183 -6.83 -1.14 -10.27
CA THR A 183 -7.17 -2.25 -9.35
C THR A 183 -8.63 -2.19 -8.91
N ARG A 184 -9.14 -1.01 -8.56
CA ARG A 184 -10.55 -0.84 -8.23
C ARG A 184 -11.47 -1.17 -9.42
N ALA A 185 -11.17 -0.66 -10.60
CA ALA A 185 -11.97 -0.91 -11.80
C ALA A 185 -12.05 -2.42 -12.14
N MET A 186 -10.94 -3.15 -12.00
CA MET A 186 -10.93 -4.60 -12.15
C MET A 186 -11.84 -5.27 -11.12
N PHE A 187 -11.75 -4.87 -9.84
CA PHE A 187 -12.57 -5.40 -8.77
C PHE A 187 -14.06 -5.16 -9.01
N GLU A 188 -14.44 -3.95 -9.38
CA GLU A 188 -15.83 -3.59 -9.67
C GLU A 188 -16.43 -4.51 -10.73
N ARG A 189 -15.68 -4.82 -11.79
CA ARG A 189 -16.16 -5.67 -12.88
C ARG A 189 -16.08 -7.16 -12.58
N GLN A 190 -15.05 -7.63 -11.89
CA GLN A 190 -14.79 -9.05 -11.70
C GLN A 190 -15.46 -9.63 -10.46
N VAL A 191 -15.60 -8.81 -9.42
CA VAL A 191 -16.05 -9.27 -8.10
C VAL A 191 -17.46 -8.76 -7.79
N VAL A 192 -17.72 -7.48 -8.07
CA VAL A 192 -19.04 -6.90 -7.76
C VAL A 192 -20.06 -7.31 -8.80
N ALA A 193 -19.89 -6.87 -10.06
CA ALA A 193 -20.74 -7.30 -11.18
C ALA A 193 -20.11 -6.90 -12.53
N GLU A 194 -20.27 -7.75 -13.55
CA GLU A 194 -19.78 -7.47 -14.91
C GLU A 194 -20.34 -6.15 -15.48
N ASP A 195 -21.58 -5.83 -15.18
CA ASP A 195 -22.28 -4.63 -15.64
C ASP A 195 -22.23 -3.44 -14.66
N TYR A 196 -21.37 -3.52 -13.62
CA TYR A 196 -21.25 -2.49 -12.58
C TYR A 196 -21.04 -1.10 -13.17
N TRP A 197 -20.10 -0.94 -14.09
CA TRP A 197 -19.78 0.35 -14.69
C TRP A 197 -20.97 0.97 -15.44
N LYS A 198 -21.74 0.14 -16.16
CA LYS A 198 -22.98 0.60 -16.87
C LYS A 198 -24.02 1.09 -15.87
N LYS A 199 -24.24 0.35 -14.80
CA LYS A 199 -25.20 0.72 -13.75
C LYS A 199 -24.77 1.99 -13.02
N GLN A 200 -23.49 2.11 -12.68
CA GLN A 200 -23.00 3.29 -12.00
C GLN A 200 -22.99 4.53 -12.93
N ALA A 201 -22.63 4.38 -14.20
CA ALA A 201 -22.68 5.49 -15.17
C ALA A 201 -24.12 6.00 -15.37
N ALA A 202 -25.13 5.11 -15.30
CA ALA A 202 -26.54 5.48 -15.45
C ALA A 202 -27.04 6.46 -14.36
N ILE A 203 -26.46 6.44 -13.16
CA ILE A 203 -26.78 7.39 -12.08
C ILE A 203 -25.98 8.70 -12.17
N GLN A 204 -25.14 8.88 -13.19
CA GLN A 204 -24.37 10.08 -13.44
C GLN A 204 -23.49 10.51 -12.26
N PRO A 205 -22.53 9.69 -11.82
CA PRO A 205 -21.61 10.04 -10.74
C PRO A 205 -20.78 11.26 -11.10
N MET A 206 -20.32 12.03 -10.10
CA MET A 206 -19.34 13.09 -10.30
C MET A 206 -17.96 12.47 -10.48
N LEU A 207 -17.32 12.72 -11.62
CA LEU A 207 -15.99 12.19 -11.93
C LEU A 207 -14.87 13.09 -11.40
N PHE A 208 -13.88 12.50 -10.78
CA PHE A 208 -12.73 13.20 -10.21
C PHE A 208 -11.41 12.65 -10.75
N PRO A 209 -10.39 13.51 -10.93
CA PRO A 209 -9.08 13.07 -11.45
C PRO A 209 -8.27 12.22 -10.46
N SER A 210 -8.53 12.32 -9.16
CA SER A 210 -7.80 11.59 -8.11
C SER A 210 -8.55 11.53 -6.79
N ASN A 211 -8.02 10.76 -5.83
CA ASN A 211 -8.64 10.58 -4.51
C ASN A 211 -8.69 11.87 -3.67
N ALA A 212 -7.65 12.75 -3.76
CA ALA A 212 -7.61 13.96 -2.95
C ALA A 212 -8.79 14.92 -3.21
N PRO A 213 -9.04 15.39 -4.45
CA PRO A 213 -10.21 16.23 -4.71
C PRO A 213 -11.54 15.50 -4.44
N THR A 214 -11.60 14.17 -4.57
CA THR A 214 -12.81 13.41 -4.23
C THR A 214 -13.08 13.43 -2.73
N SER A 215 -12.04 13.24 -1.91
CA SER A 215 -12.18 13.30 -0.45
C SER A 215 -12.55 14.70 0.03
N ASP A 216 -11.98 15.75 -0.59
CA ASP A 216 -12.33 17.13 -0.28
C ASP A 216 -13.78 17.46 -0.65
N ALA A 217 -14.26 17.01 -1.80
CA ALA A 217 -15.65 17.17 -2.21
C ALA A 217 -16.63 16.43 -1.26
N LEU A 218 -16.22 15.25 -0.77
CA LEU A 218 -16.99 14.50 0.23
C LEU A 218 -17.11 15.27 1.56
N VAL A 219 -16.00 15.84 2.04
CA VAL A 219 -15.99 16.65 3.28
C VAL A 219 -16.85 17.89 3.12
N ARG A 220 -16.78 18.59 1.97
CA ARG A 220 -17.62 19.78 1.69
C ARG A 220 -19.08 19.47 1.39
N GLY A 221 -19.45 18.19 1.27
CA GLY A 221 -20.83 17.78 0.97
C GLY A 221 -21.26 17.99 -0.49
N GLU A 222 -20.32 18.19 -1.41
CA GLU A 222 -20.60 18.23 -2.85
C GLU A 222 -21.02 16.86 -3.40
N ILE A 223 -20.53 15.81 -2.75
CA ILE A 223 -20.95 14.41 -2.90
C ILE A 223 -21.24 13.84 -1.52
N THR A 224 -22.07 12.80 -1.45
CA THR A 224 -22.44 12.19 -0.17
C THR A 224 -21.76 10.86 0.09
N VAL A 225 -21.29 10.18 -0.97
CA VAL A 225 -20.63 8.87 -0.89
C VAL A 225 -19.62 8.72 -2.01
N ALA A 226 -18.53 8.02 -1.76
CA ALA A 226 -17.51 7.69 -2.76
C ALA A 226 -16.74 6.41 -2.39
N ALA A 227 -16.31 5.67 -3.40
CA ALA A 227 -15.21 4.73 -3.20
C ALA A 227 -13.88 5.51 -3.18
N LEU A 228 -13.12 5.40 -2.09
CA LEU A 228 -11.87 6.10 -1.87
C LEU A 228 -10.79 5.16 -1.33
N LEU A 229 -9.54 5.46 -1.63
CA LEU A 229 -8.43 4.86 -0.91
C LEU A 229 -8.50 5.29 0.56
N TYR A 230 -8.40 4.33 1.48
CA TYR A 230 -8.48 4.61 2.92
C TYR A 230 -7.44 5.64 3.36
N ASN A 231 -6.20 5.53 2.88
CA ASN A 231 -5.15 6.49 3.20
C ASN A 231 -5.42 7.92 2.67
N ALA A 232 -6.26 8.08 1.65
CA ALA A 232 -6.61 9.41 1.14
C ALA A 232 -7.68 10.11 1.99
N ILE A 233 -8.57 9.35 2.64
CA ILE A 233 -9.58 9.88 3.56
C ILE A 233 -9.13 9.87 5.02
N PHE A 234 -8.10 9.09 5.37
CA PHE A 234 -7.60 8.93 6.72
C PHE A 234 -7.24 10.24 7.44
N PRO A 235 -6.53 11.20 6.81
CA PRO A 235 -6.27 12.50 7.46
C PRO A 235 -7.56 13.22 7.86
N LYS A 236 -8.59 13.17 7.02
CA LYS A 236 -9.89 13.80 7.30
C LYS A 236 -10.63 13.12 8.45
N LEU A 237 -10.56 11.78 8.53
CA LEU A 237 -11.10 11.02 9.66
C LEU A 237 -10.41 11.40 10.97
N ARG A 238 -9.08 11.44 10.97
CA ARG A 238 -8.27 11.80 12.14
C ARG A 238 -8.53 13.23 12.61
N ASP A 239 -8.71 14.15 11.67
CA ASP A 239 -8.96 15.57 11.95
C ASP A 239 -10.42 15.86 12.32
N GLY A 240 -11.27 14.82 12.46
CA GLY A 240 -12.66 14.94 12.92
C GLY A 240 -13.63 15.50 11.89
N ALA A 241 -13.32 15.43 10.59
CA ALA A 241 -14.25 15.82 9.54
C ALA A 241 -15.53 14.96 9.57
N PRO A 242 -16.68 15.46 9.08
CA PRO A 242 -17.94 14.72 9.11
C PRO A 242 -18.01 13.60 8.05
N VAL A 243 -17.00 12.74 8.06
CA VAL A 243 -16.89 11.59 7.16
C VAL A 243 -16.67 10.31 7.95
N LYS A 244 -17.16 9.21 7.41
CA LYS A 244 -16.96 7.86 7.93
C LYS A 244 -16.63 6.92 6.78
N VAL A 245 -16.07 5.77 7.12
CA VAL A 245 -15.74 4.71 6.16
C VAL A 245 -16.28 3.37 6.63
N PHE A 246 -16.53 2.48 5.67
CA PHE A 246 -16.74 1.07 5.93
C PHE A 246 -16.16 0.23 4.79
N PHE A 247 -15.94 -1.05 5.07
CA PHE A 247 -15.49 -2.02 4.09
C PHE A 247 -16.65 -2.96 3.77
N ALA A 248 -17.03 -3.00 2.50
CA ALA A 248 -18.20 -3.74 2.05
C ALA A 248 -17.94 -5.26 2.02
N PRO A 249 -18.98 -6.09 2.19
CA PRO A 249 -18.85 -7.55 2.29
C PRO A 249 -18.36 -8.23 1.01
N GLU A 250 -18.52 -7.62 -0.17
CA GLU A 250 -17.95 -8.13 -1.43
C GLU A 250 -16.44 -8.16 -1.39
N GLY A 251 -15.83 -7.31 -0.57
CA GLY A 251 -14.38 -7.23 -0.35
C GLY A 251 -13.81 -5.83 -0.52
N ALA A 252 -12.52 -5.74 -0.27
CA ALA A 252 -11.75 -4.51 -0.38
C ALA A 252 -10.61 -4.70 -1.39
N PRO A 253 -10.63 -4.02 -2.54
CA PRO A 253 -9.53 -4.07 -3.48
C PRO A 253 -8.27 -3.45 -2.87
N MET A 254 -7.19 -4.21 -2.90
CA MET A 254 -5.92 -3.88 -2.28
C MET A 254 -4.85 -3.75 -3.37
N THR A 255 -4.05 -2.69 -3.29
CA THR A 255 -2.94 -2.46 -4.21
C THR A 255 -1.63 -2.37 -3.42
N PRO A 256 -0.78 -3.39 -3.51
CA PRO A 256 0.59 -3.28 -3.04
C PRO A 256 1.40 -2.34 -3.94
N PHE A 257 2.12 -1.40 -3.33
CA PHE A 257 3.21 -0.69 -3.97
C PHE A 257 4.45 -1.56 -3.83
N ALA A 258 4.96 -2.04 -4.94
CA ALA A 258 6.11 -2.91 -4.94
C ALA A 258 7.39 -2.13 -5.16
N ALA A 259 8.42 -2.50 -4.40
CA ALA A 259 9.74 -1.91 -4.50
C ALA A 259 10.81 -2.96 -4.77
N GLY A 260 11.83 -2.56 -5.51
CA GLY A 260 12.99 -3.37 -5.80
C GLY A 260 14.29 -2.57 -5.77
N ILE A 261 15.41 -3.29 -5.67
CA ILE A 261 16.76 -2.74 -5.65
C ILE A 261 17.37 -2.97 -7.03
N PRO A 262 17.72 -1.92 -7.80
CA PRO A 262 18.45 -2.10 -9.06
C PRO A 262 19.77 -2.84 -8.89
N LYS A 263 20.17 -3.64 -9.90
CA LYS A 263 21.47 -4.33 -9.92
C LYS A 263 22.64 -3.37 -9.86
N THR A 264 22.44 -2.16 -10.35
CA THR A 264 23.44 -1.07 -10.44
C THR A 264 23.35 -0.07 -9.30
N ALA A 265 22.57 -0.37 -8.23
CA ALA A 265 22.44 0.48 -7.07
C ALA A 265 23.82 0.86 -6.53
N ALA A 266 24.08 2.16 -6.38
CA ALA A 266 25.35 2.67 -5.86
C ALA A 266 25.46 2.44 -4.34
N ASN A 267 24.31 2.40 -3.63
CA ASN A 267 24.22 2.23 -2.19
C ASN A 267 23.37 0.99 -1.84
N PRO A 268 23.80 -0.24 -2.23
CA PRO A 268 22.99 -1.43 -2.12
C PRO A 268 22.68 -1.85 -0.67
N ASN A 269 23.54 -1.53 0.29
CA ASN A 269 23.32 -1.87 1.69
C ASN A 269 22.32 -0.90 2.34
N ALA A 270 22.38 0.38 2.04
CA ALA A 270 21.38 1.37 2.44
C ALA A 270 20.01 1.03 1.84
N ALA A 271 19.97 0.59 0.58
CA ALA A 271 18.75 0.13 -0.10
C ALA A 271 18.13 -1.08 0.60
N ARG A 272 18.92 -2.10 0.94
CA ARG A 272 18.47 -3.28 1.68
C ARG A 272 17.98 -2.90 3.07
N LEU A 273 18.69 -2.05 3.78
CA LEU A 273 18.28 -1.60 5.12
C LEU A 273 16.96 -0.83 5.07
N PHE A 274 16.78 0.04 4.07
CA PHE A 274 15.53 0.77 3.87
C PHE A 274 14.36 -0.17 3.58
N LEU A 275 14.52 -1.11 2.64
CA LEU A 275 13.46 -2.08 2.34
C LEU A 275 13.17 -2.99 3.55
N ASN A 276 14.18 -3.47 4.27
CA ASN A 276 13.99 -4.28 5.45
C ASN A 276 13.21 -3.55 6.54
N TRP A 277 13.51 -2.26 6.76
CA TRP A 277 12.75 -1.45 7.70
C TRP A 277 11.31 -1.22 7.22
N CYS A 278 11.12 -0.83 5.96
CA CYS A 278 9.76 -0.65 5.41
C CYS A 278 8.93 -1.94 5.51
N LEU A 279 9.56 -3.09 5.31
CA LEU A 279 8.90 -4.40 5.33
C LEU A 279 8.80 -5.02 6.72
N SER A 280 9.45 -4.44 7.74
CA SER A 280 9.37 -4.91 9.13
C SER A 280 8.01 -4.59 9.79
N GLU A 281 7.71 -5.24 10.90
CA GLU A 281 6.54 -4.89 11.73
C GLU A 281 6.57 -3.42 12.16
N GLU A 282 7.75 -2.86 12.49
CA GLU A 282 7.92 -1.45 12.89
C GLU A 282 7.52 -0.50 11.75
N GLY A 283 8.05 -0.71 10.55
CA GLY A 283 7.73 0.12 9.39
C GLY A 283 6.28 -0.01 8.94
N GLN A 284 5.74 -1.24 8.94
CA GLN A 284 4.33 -1.49 8.61
C GLN A 284 3.38 -0.85 9.64
N ALA A 285 3.68 -0.99 10.94
CA ALA A 285 2.87 -0.38 12.01
C ALA A 285 2.83 1.14 11.88
N MET A 286 3.97 1.79 11.57
CA MET A 286 4.03 3.22 11.33
C MET A 286 3.16 3.62 10.13
N MET A 287 3.27 2.94 8.99
CA MET A 287 2.49 3.25 7.80
C MET A 287 0.99 3.06 8.02
N ILE A 288 0.58 2.05 8.78
CA ILE A 288 -0.83 1.85 9.11
C ILE A 288 -1.33 2.98 10.02
N LYS A 289 -0.60 3.25 11.12
CA LYS A 289 -1.01 4.20 12.15
C LYS A 289 -1.01 5.65 11.66
N ASP A 290 0.03 6.05 10.94
CA ASP A 290 0.27 7.44 10.63
C ASP A 290 -0.23 7.84 9.22
N LEU A 291 -0.37 6.86 8.31
CA LEU A 291 -0.75 7.08 6.91
C LEU A 291 -2.06 6.39 6.49
N GLY A 292 -2.66 5.57 7.36
CA GLY A 292 -3.88 4.84 7.01
C GLY A 292 -3.65 3.78 5.93
N TYR A 293 -2.47 3.15 5.89
CA TYR A 293 -2.19 2.06 4.97
C TYR A 293 -2.73 0.73 5.51
N LEU A 294 -2.74 -0.29 4.67
CA LEU A 294 -2.87 -1.68 5.06
C LEU A 294 -1.49 -2.34 4.94
N THR A 295 -1.37 -3.58 5.34
CA THR A 295 -0.15 -4.36 5.19
C THR A 295 -0.38 -5.59 4.31
N SER A 296 0.70 -6.05 3.69
CA SER A 296 0.78 -7.35 3.02
C SER A 296 1.35 -8.45 3.91
N LEU A 297 1.60 -8.20 5.20
CA LEU A 297 1.95 -9.23 6.18
C LEU A 297 0.76 -10.15 6.43
N LYS A 298 1.01 -11.46 6.56
CA LYS A 298 0.01 -12.48 6.92
C LYS A 298 -0.63 -12.17 8.28
N LYS A 299 0.17 -11.64 9.20
CA LYS A 299 -0.27 -11.16 10.52
C LYS A 299 0.09 -9.68 10.61
N ALA A 300 -0.91 -8.83 10.48
CA ALA A 300 -0.71 -7.39 10.60
C ALA A 300 -0.42 -7.00 12.04
N PRO A 301 0.49 -6.03 12.28
CA PRO A 301 0.74 -5.48 13.61
C PRO A 301 -0.48 -4.70 14.13
N LEU A 302 -1.23 -4.07 13.25
CA LEU A 302 -2.52 -3.41 13.48
C LEU A 302 -3.34 -3.39 12.18
N TYR A 303 -4.60 -2.93 12.30
CA TYR A 303 -5.48 -2.71 11.15
C TYR A 303 -6.01 -1.27 11.14
N PRO A 304 -6.36 -0.73 9.96
CA PRO A 304 -7.09 0.53 9.88
C PRO A 304 -8.40 0.47 10.66
N GLU A 305 -8.84 1.60 11.20
CA GLU A 305 -10.13 1.69 11.88
C GLU A 305 -11.27 1.23 10.96
N GLY A 306 -12.16 0.40 11.48
CA GLY A 306 -13.26 -0.20 10.72
C GLY A 306 -12.89 -1.37 9.82
N PHE A 307 -11.61 -1.78 9.77
CA PHE A 307 -11.19 -2.96 9.04
C PHE A 307 -11.14 -4.18 9.97
N ASP A 308 -12.09 -5.09 9.80
CA ASP A 308 -12.09 -6.39 10.50
C ASP A 308 -11.63 -7.50 9.54
N PRO A 309 -10.43 -8.08 9.70
CA PRO A 309 -9.91 -9.12 8.82
C PRO A 309 -10.70 -10.44 8.87
N ALA A 310 -11.54 -10.64 9.90
CA ALA A 310 -12.44 -11.79 9.98
C ALA A 310 -13.65 -11.65 9.05
N VAL A 311 -14.02 -10.43 8.70
CA VAL A 311 -15.20 -10.10 7.90
C VAL A 311 -14.81 -9.59 6.50
N VAL A 312 -13.85 -8.68 6.43
CA VAL A 312 -13.43 -8.01 5.19
C VAL A 312 -12.46 -8.87 4.42
N LYS A 313 -12.88 -9.33 3.26
CA LYS A 313 -11.99 -10.05 2.33
C LYS A 313 -11.18 -9.05 1.52
N VAL A 314 -9.86 -9.08 1.64
CA VAL A 314 -9.00 -8.34 0.72
C VAL A 314 -8.97 -9.03 -0.65
N TRP A 315 -8.99 -8.22 -1.69
CA TRP A 315 -8.87 -8.70 -3.05
C TRP A 315 -7.63 -8.10 -3.74
N VAL A 316 -6.74 -8.98 -4.19
CA VAL A 316 -5.57 -8.63 -5.00
C VAL A 316 -5.77 -9.25 -6.38
N PRO A 317 -5.71 -8.49 -7.46
CA PRO A 317 -5.89 -9.05 -8.80
C PRO A 317 -4.73 -10.01 -9.14
N LYS A 318 -5.06 -11.10 -9.82
CA LYS A 318 -4.06 -11.93 -10.50
C LYS A 318 -3.70 -11.21 -11.80
N TYR A 319 -2.72 -10.32 -11.73
CA TYR A 319 -2.40 -9.39 -12.83
C TYR A 319 -2.13 -10.09 -14.16
N GLU A 320 -1.62 -11.33 -14.14
CA GLU A 320 -1.37 -12.13 -15.34
C GLU A 320 -2.64 -12.35 -16.18
N GLN A 321 -3.81 -12.36 -15.53
CA GLN A 321 -5.10 -12.51 -16.20
C GLN A 321 -5.56 -11.21 -16.90
N PHE A 322 -4.93 -10.08 -16.58
CA PHE A 322 -5.29 -8.76 -17.09
C PHE A 322 -4.23 -8.17 -18.01
N VAL A 323 -3.12 -8.86 -18.22
CA VAL A 323 -2.09 -8.46 -19.20
C VAL A 323 -2.73 -8.37 -20.58
N GLY A 324 -2.59 -7.20 -21.22
CA GLY A 324 -3.20 -6.91 -22.52
C GLY A 324 -4.65 -6.42 -22.47
N LEU A 325 -5.39 -6.60 -21.37
CA LEU A 325 -6.76 -6.11 -21.23
C LEU A 325 -6.85 -4.66 -20.73
N GLN A 326 -5.80 -4.13 -20.11
CA GLN A 326 -5.84 -2.83 -19.46
C GLN A 326 -6.29 -1.72 -20.41
N LYS A 327 -5.66 -1.61 -21.59
CA LYS A 327 -6.05 -0.58 -22.57
C LYS A 327 -7.50 -0.73 -23.01
N GLN A 328 -7.92 -1.94 -23.38
CA GLN A 328 -9.29 -2.22 -23.84
C GLN A 328 -10.31 -1.85 -22.76
N TRP A 329 -10.08 -2.23 -21.52
CA TRP A 329 -11.01 -1.97 -20.43
C TRP A 329 -11.03 -0.50 -20.01
N LEU A 330 -9.91 0.19 -20.05
CA LEU A 330 -9.87 1.64 -19.82
C LEU A 330 -10.61 2.41 -20.93
N ASP A 331 -10.46 2.01 -22.18
CA ASP A 331 -11.21 2.59 -23.31
C ASP A 331 -12.72 2.35 -23.15
N GLU A 332 -13.14 1.13 -22.72
CA GLU A 332 -14.53 0.80 -22.42
C GLU A 332 -15.07 1.62 -21.25
N TRP A 333 -14.27 1.75 -20.18
CA TRP A 333 -14.61 2.56 -19.00
C TRP A 333 -14.83 4.03 -19.44
N ASN A 334 -13.89 4.62 -20.16
CA ASN A 334 -13.98 5.99 -20.65
C ASN A 334 -15.24 6.21 -21.49
N LYS A 335 -15.54 5.29 -22.40
CA LYS A 335 -16.76 5.34 -23.21
C LYS A 335 -18.02 5.24 -22.36
N THR A 336 -18.04 4.35 -21.37
CA THR A 336 -19.21 4.10 -20.51
C THR A 336 -19.54 5.31 -19.64
N TYR A 337 -18.52 6.00 -19.10
CA TYR A 337 -18.73 7.20 -18.28
C TYR A 337 -18.69 8.52 -19.09
N GLY A 338 -18.53 8.46 -20.41
CA GLY A 338 -18.41 9.65 -21.24
C GLY A 338 -17.17 10.50 -20.94
N TYR A 339 -16.13 9.88 -20.36
CA TYR A 339 -14.89 10.57 -20.01
C TYR A 339 -14.00 10.72 -21.25
N ARG A 340 -13.55 11.95 -21.50
CA ARG A 340 -12.59 12.29 -22.57
C ARG A 340 -11.29 12.74 -21.91
N GLN A 341 -10.20 12.10 -22.28
CA GLN A 341 -8.85 12.50 -21.86
C GLN A 341 -8.44 13.82 -22.52
#